data_fe1a0630f070c402689f30f2e2bb247e
#
_entry.id   fe1a0630f070c402689f30f2e2bb247e
#
_cell.length_a   1.000
_cell.length_b   1.000
_cell.length_c   1.000
_cell.angle_alpha   90.00
_cell.angle_beta   90.00
_cell.angle_gamma   90.00
#
_symmetry.space_group_name_H-M   'P 1'
#
loop_
_entity.id
_entity.type
_entity.pdbx_description
1 polymer ?
#
loop_
_entity_poly.entity_id
_entity_poly.type
_entity_poly.pdbx_seq_one_letter_code
_entity_poly.pdbx_strand_id
1 'polypeptide(L)'
;MSMGIQVQAANTILGSQNLVAVLGIVTAVGSMISMAICPLLIKKMGEKKVYILLSVYGFVASALSFVVGHFWFKNPDNTVLTVLFYASLFLIGLQFAAVTLMPMIMTADCVDYYEFETGKRMEGAAYSILTLTIKVCLALGTALGLVFIQVSGYSDTVAQIAAGTASGFSEKTKDIVFFAYTVVPGFLALISIFPIFKYDIVGKKKQDIADEL
;
A
#
# COMPACT_ATOMS: atom_id res chain seq x y z
N MET A 1 -4.06 5.82 -1.35
CA MET A 1 -3.10 6.93 -1.52
C MET A 1 -2.13 6.69 -2.68
N SER A 2 -1.41 5.59 -2.75
CA SER A 2 -0.44 5.31 -3.82
C SER A 2 -1.03 5.35 -5.23
N MET A 3 -2.24 4.82 -5.45
CA MET A 3 -2.88 4.85 -6.77
C MET A 3 -3.12 6.26 -7.32
N GLY A 4 -3.48 7.23 -6.45
CA GLY A 4 -3.72 8.61 -6.88
C GLY A 4 -2.46 9.36 -7.30
N ILE A 5 -1.28 8.92 -6.83
CA ILE A 5 0.00 9.58 -7.14
C ILE A 5 0.83 8.80 -8.16
N GLN A 6 0.42 7.57 -8.49
CA GLN A 6 1.21 6.67 -9.33
C GLN A 6 1.54 7.27 -10.71
N VAL A 7 0.58 7.96 -11.32
CA VAL A 7 0.78 8.61 -12.63
C VAL A 7 1.81 9.74 -12.51
N GLN A 8 1.66 10.59 -11.49
CA GLN A 8 2.58 11.70 -11.26
C GLN A 8 3.97 11.20 -10.87
N ALA A 9 4.05 10.15 -10.03
CA ALA A 9 5.31 9.52 -9.69
C ALA A 9 6.01 8.96 -10.93
N ALA A 10 5.30 8.24 -11.79
CA ALA A 10 5.88 7.70 -13.03
C ALA A 10 6.34 8.82 -13.98
N ASN A 11 5.56 9.89 -14.12
CA ASN A 11 5.93 11.04 -14.95
C ASN A 11 7.18 11.75 -14.43
N THR A 12 7.27 11.91 -13.12
CA THR A 12 8.39 12.60 -12.45
C THR A 12 9.67 11.76 -12.47
N ILE A 13 9.54 10.45 -12.25
CA ILE A 13 10.65 9.52 -12.06
C ILE A 13 11.18 9.02 -13.40
N LEU A 14 10.28 8.59 -14.29
CA LEU A 14 10.64 7.94 -15.55
C LEU A 14 10.58 8.88 -16.75
N GLY A 15 10.12 10.12 -16.56
CA GLY A 15 10.02 11.11 -17.63
C GLY A 15 8.98 10.78 -18.71
N SER A 16 8.18 9.72 -18.55
CA SER A 16 7.19 9.28 -19.52
C SER A 16 5.97 8.65 -18.88
N GLN A 17 4.80 9.07 -19.30
CA GLN A 17 3.53 8.46 -18.88
C GLN A 17 3.40 7.00 -19.34
N ASN A 18 4.02 6.64 -20.44
CA ASN A 18 3.96 5.27 -20.97
C ASN A 18 4.65 4.25 -20.06
N LEU A 19 5.55 4.70 -19.19
CA LEU A 19 6.25 3.84 -18.24
C LEU A 19 5.49 3.65 -16.91
N VAL A 20 4.33 4.31 -16.73
CA VAL A 20 3.39 4.02 -15.60
C VAL A 20 3.05 2.54 -15.55
N ALA A 21 2.84 1.92 -16.71
CA ALA A 21 2.55 0.50 -16.82
C ALA A 21 3.67 -0.38 -16.23
N VAL A 22 4.93 0.01 -16.41
CA VAL A 22 6.08 -0.77 -15.88
C VAL A 22 6.08 -0.77 -14.35
N LEU A 23 5.88 0.39 -13.72
CA LEU A 23 5.74 0.48 -12.25
C LEU A 23 4.56 -0.35 -11.75
N GLY A 24 3.42 -0.28 -12.48
CA GLY A 24 2.22 -1.04 -12.16
C GLY A 24 2.41 -2.55 -12.29
N ILE A 25 3.03 -3.03 -13.36
CA ILE A 25 3.24 -4.45 -13.61
C ILE A 25 4.17 -5.06 -12.54
N VAL A 26 5.27 -4.40 -12.21
CA VAL A 26 6.22 -4.91 -11.20
C VAL A 26 5.54 -5.05 -9.84
N THR A 27 4.80 -4.03 -9.41
CA THR A 27 4.06 -4.09 -8.13
C THR A 27 2.89 -5.08 -8.18
N ALA A 28 2.22 -5.24 -9.34
CA ALA A 28 1.13 -6.20 -9.53
C ALA A 28 1.61 -7.65 -9.40
N VAL A 29 2.75 -8.00 -9.98
CA VAL A 29 3.33 -9.34 -9.83
C VAL A 29 3.62 -9.64 -8.35
N GLY A 30 4.22 -8.70 -7.62
CA GLY A 30 4.43 -8.82 -6.17
C GLY A 30 3.12 -9.02 -5.40
N SER A 31 2.06 -8.29 -5.75
CA SER A 31 0.75 -8.39 -5.09
C SER A 31 0.07 -9.74 -5.35
N MET A 32 0.17 -10.28 -6.56
CA MET A 32 -0.37 -11.62 -6.90
C MET A 32 0.32 -12.71 -6.07
N ILE A 33 1.64 -12.67 -5.97
CA ILE A 33 2.41 -13.61 -5.15
C ILE A 33 2.02 -13.48 -3.67
N SER A 34 1.90 -12.27 -3.17
CA SER A 34 1.49 -12.00 -1.79
C SER A 34 0.10 -12.56 -1.49
N MET A 35 -0.86 -12.36 -2.39
CA MET A 35 -2.21 -12.92 -2.24
C MET A 35 -2.23 -14.44 -2.24
N ALA A 36 -1.39 -15.09 -3.05
CA ALA A 36 -1.28 -16.55 -3.10
C ALA A 36 -0.63 -17.13 -1.84
N ILE A 37 0.37 -16.44 -1.28
CA ILE A 37 1.10 -16.89 -0.08
C ILE A 37 0.33 -16.57 1.21
N CYS A 38 -0.46 -15.51 1.23
CA CYS A 38 -1.14 -15.02 2.43
C CYS A 38 -1.98 -16.11 3.15
N PRO A 39 -2.82 -16.93 2.49
CA PRO A 39 -3.57 -17.99 3.15
C PRO A 39 -2.68 -19.05 3.83
N LEU A 40 -1.52 -19.33 3.25
CA LEU A 40 -0.55 -20.28 3.83
C LEU A 40 0.10 -19.72 5.10
N LEU A 41 0.38 -18.42 5.12
CA LEU A 41 0.89 -17.72 6.31
C LEU A 41 -0.16 -17.67 7.41
N ILE A 42 -1.42 -17.38 7.07
CA ILE A 42 -2.55 -17.35 8.00
C ILE A 42 -2.71 -18.70 8.70
N LYS A 43 -2.67 -19.80 7.95
CA LYS A 43 -2.75 -21.17 8.52
C LYS A 43 -1.64 -21.46 9.53
N LYS A 44 -0.44 -20.90 9.36
CA LYS A 44 0.71 -21.15 10.24
C LYS A 44 0.77 -20.24 11.45
N MET A 45 0.42 -18.96 11.27
CA MET A 45 0.70 -17.92 12.28
C MET A 45 -0.57 -17.22 12.80
N GLY A 46 -1.71 -17.40 12.14
CA GLY A 46 -2.96 -16.70 12.41
C GLY A 46 -3.01 -15.28 11.82
N GLU A 47 -4.21 -14.76 11.62
CA GLU A 47 -4.49 -13.51 10.91
C GLU A 47 -3.78 -12.30 11.55
N LYS A 48 -3.90 -12.15 12.88
CA LYS A 48 -3.32 -11.03 13.63
C LYS A 48 -1.81 -10.91 13.42
N LYS A 49 -1.09 -12.03 13.55
CA LYS A 49 0.38 -12.05 13.40
C LYS A 49 0.80 -11.79 11.96
N VAL A 50 0.07 -12.35 10.99
CA VAL A 50 0.34 -12.13 9.57
C VAL A 50 0.12 -10.68 9.19
N TYR A 51 -0.95 -10.04 9.68
CA TYR A 51 -1.20 -8.62 9.45
C TYR A 51 -0.06 -7.74 9.98
N ILE A 52 0.36 -7.96 11.23
CA ILE A 52 1.45 -7.21 11.85
C ILE A 52 2.76 -7.43 11.08
N LEU A 53 3.08 -8.69 10.75
CA LEU A 53 4.29 -9.03 9.99
C LEU A 53 4.33 -8.31 8.63
N LEU A 54 3.25 -8.39 7.85
CA LEU A 54 3.18 -7.77 6.53
C LEU A 54 3.18 -6.24 6.61
N SER A 55 2.60 -5.65 7.66
CA SER A 55 2.60 -4.19 7.84
C SER A 55 3.99 -3.66 8.20
N VAL A 56 4.70 -4.34 9.10
CA VAL A 56 6.10 -4.00 9.46
C VAL A 56 7.02 -4.21 8.26
N TYR A 57 6.89 -5.35 7.57
CA TYR A 57 7.61 -5.65 6.34
C TYR A 57 7.39 -4.55 5.29
N GLY A 58 6.13 -4.16 5.08
CA GLY A 58 5.78 -3.15 4.10
C GLY A 58 6.39 -1.79 4.38
N PHE A 59 6.47 -1.38 5.64
CA PHE A 59 7.18 -0.15 6.02
C PHE A 59 8.68 -0.24 5.71
N VAL A 60 9.32 -1.34 6.08
CA VAL A 60 10.75 -1.56 5.80
C VAL A 60 11.02 -1.57 4.30
N ALA A 61 10.20 -2.29 3.53
CA ALA A 61 10.30 -2.33 2.07
C ALA A 61 10.10 -0.95 1.44
N SER A 62 9.16 -0.16 1.95
CA SER A 62 8.89 1.21 1.49
C SER A 62 10.05 2.16 1.78
N ALA A 63 10.64 2.08 2.99
CA ALA A 63 11.80 2.88 3.36
C ALA A 63 13.03 2.50 2.51
N LEU A 64 13.24 1.21 2.29
CA LEU A 64 14.33 0.71 1.46
C LEU A 64 14.18 1.15 0.01
N SER A 65 12.97 1.07 -0.54
CA SER A 65 12.66 1.59 -1.88
C SER A 65 12.94 3.07 -2.02
N PHE A 66 12.60 3.86 -1.00
CA PHE A 66 12.89 5.29 -1.02
C PHE A 66 14.40 5.57 -1.08
N VAL A 67 15.18 4.88 -0.27
CA VAL A 67 16.65 5.01 -0.27
C VAL A 67 17.24 4.62 -1.63
N VAL A 68 16.84 3.46 -2.16
CA VAL A 68 17.31 2.98 -3.48
C VAL A 68 16.90 3.96 -4.59
N GLY A 69 15.67 4.46 -4.56
CA GLY A 69 15.16 5.42 -5.54
C GLY A 69 15.94 6.73 -5.53
N HIS A 70 16.26 7.25 -4.34
CA HIS A 70 17.06 8.47 -4.19
C HIS A 70 18.46 8.34 -4.84
N PHE A 71 19.14 7.21 -4.66
CA PHE A 71 20.42 6.94 -5.31
C PHE A 71 20.28 6.74 -6.81
N TRP A 72 19.21 6.08 -7.25
CA TRP A 72 18.93 5.84 -8.66
C TRP A 72 18.66 7.15 -9.43
N PHE A 73 17.96 8.11 -8.84
CA PHE A 73 17.70 9.41 -9.48
C PHE A 73 18.97 10.17 -9.82
N LYS A 74 20.04 9.98 -9.03
CA LYS A 74 21.35 10.60 -9.27
C LYS A 74 22.19 9.90 -10.34
N ASN A 75 21.98 8.57 -10.52
CA ASN A 75 22.76 7.75 -11.45
C ASN A 75 21.83 6.79 -12.22
N PRO A 76 20.96 7.30 -13.12
CA PRO A 76 19.97 6.47 -13.80
C PRO A 76 20.58 5.46 -14.79
N ASP A 77 21.79 5.71 -15.28
CA ASP A 77 22.49 4.84 -16.24
C ASP A 77 23.14 3.60 -15.58
N ASN A 78 23.15 3.54 -14.25
CA ASN A 78 23.72 2.41 -13.53
C ASN A 78 22.73 1.23 -13.52
N THR A 79 23.05 0.19 -14.30
CA THR A 79 22.22 -1.02 -14.43
C THR A 79 21.93 -1.69 -13.07
N VAL A 80 22.90 -1.71 -12.16
CA VAL A 80 22.73 -2.33 -10.83
C VAL A 80 21.68 -1.56 -10.01
N LEU A 81 21.75 -0.23 -10.00
CA LEU A 81 20.77 0.60 -9.31
C LEU A 81 19.37 0.47 -9.92
N THR A 82 19.28 0.33 -11.24
CA THR A 82 18.02 0.12 -11.94
C THR A 82 17.38 -1.22 -11.54
N VAL A 83 18.14 -2.30 -11.49
CA VAL A 83 17.64 -3.61 -11.04
C VAL A 83 17.21 -3.55 -9.58
N LEU A 84 17.99 -2.92 -8.70
CA LEU A 84 17.64 -2.75 -7.29
C LEU A 84 16.36 -1.91 -7.11
N PHE A 85 16.18 -0.89 -7.93
CA PHE A 85 14.99 -0.05 -7.91
C PHE A 85 13.73 -0.86 -8.25
N TYR A 86 13.74 -1.62 -9.35
CA TYR A 86 12.58 -2.46 -9.70
C TYR A 86 12.37 -3.60 -8.71
N ALA A 87 13.43 -4.19 -8.18
CA ALA A 87 13.33 -5.20 -7.12
C ALA A 87 12.68 -4.62 -5.85
N SER A 88 13.01 -3.38 -5.48
CA SER A 88 12.41 -2.72 -4.33
C SER A 88 10.92 -2.43 -4.52
N LEU A 89 10.48 -2.07 -5.73
CA LEU A 89 9.06 -1.91 -6.07
C LEU A 89 8.29 -3.23 -6.01
N PHE A 90 8.92 -4.33 -6.45
CA PHE A 90 8.37 -5.67 -6.29
C PHE A 90 8.14 -6.01 -4.80
N LEU A 91 9.10 -5.68 -3.94
CA LEU A 91 8.98 -5.89 -2.49
C LEU A 91 7.82 -5.09 -1.89
N ILE A 92 7.56 -3.86 -2.35
CA ILE A 92 6.37 -3.09 -1.94
C ILE A 92 5.09 -3.83 -2.35
N GLY A 93 5.05 -4.45 -3.52
CA GLY A 93 3.91 -5.23 -3.98
C GLY A 93 3.52 -6.36 -3.03
N LEU A 94 4.49 -6.99 -2.36
CA LEU A 94 4.23 -8.07 -1.40
C LEU A 94 3.45 -7.64 -0.15
N GLN A 95 3.39 -6.35 0.17
CA GLN A 95 2.57 -5.82 1.25
C GLN A 95 1.07 -5.82 0.91
N PHE A 96 0.70 -5.93 -0.37
CA PHE A 96 -0.66 -5.66 -0.84
C PHE A 96 -1.72 -6.56 -0.19
N ALA A 97 -1.38 -7.81 0.15
CA ALA A 97 -2.29 -8.72 0.84
C ALA A 97 -2.70 -8.21 2.23
N ALA A 98 -1.82 -7.54 2.97
CA ALA A 98 -2.15 -6.96 4.27
C ALA A 98 -3.21 -5.87 4.17
N VAL A 99 -3.13 -5.04 3.12
CA VAL A 99 -4.02 -3.89 2.95
C VAL A 99 -5.37 -4.29 2.33
N THR A 100 -5.40 -5.34 1.51
CA THR A 100 -6.58 -5.69 0.71
C THR A 100 -7.30 -6.92 1.25
N LEU A 101 -6.58 -8.02 1.49
CA LEU A 101 -7.17 -9.31 1.84
C LEU A 101 -7.49 -9.39 3.35
N MET A 102 -6.59 -8.92 4.19
CA MET A 102 -6.73 -9.05 5.64
C MET A 102 -7.94 -8.32 6.22
N PRO A 103 -8.29 -7.07 5.82
CA PRO A 103 -9.51 -6.43 6.32
C PRO A 103 -10.78 -7.21 5.96
N MET A 104 -10.81 -7.86 4.78
CA MET A 104 -11.97 -8.69 4.37
C MET A 104 -12.10 -9.93 5.26
N ILE A 105 -10.99 -10.65 5.51
CA ILE A 105 -10.99 -11.85 6.36
C ILE A 105 -11.39 -11.49 7.79
N MET A 106 -10.77 -10.45 8.36
CA MET A 106 -11.07 -10.03 9.73
C MET A 106 -12.50 -9.50 9.89
N THR A 107 -13.10 -8.94 8.84
CA THR A 107 -14.52 -8.55 8.86
C THR A 107 -15.42 -9.76 8.86
N ALA A 108 -15.09 -10.82 8.11
CA ALA A 108 -15.83 -12.09 8.15
C ALA A 108 -15.80 -12.69 9.57
N ASP A 109 -14.63 -12.73 10.20
CA ASP A 109 -14.51 -13.22 11.59
C ASP A 109 -15.35 -12.40 12.58
N CYS A 110 -15.47 -11.09 12.36
CA CYS A 110 -16.33 -10.24 13.19
C CYS A 110 -17.83 -10.52 12.96
N VAL A 111 -18.24 -10.89 11.74
CA VAL A 111 -19.62 -11.26 11.44
C VAL A 111 -19.96 -12.57 12.13
N ASP A 112 -19.09 -13.58 12.04
CA ASP A 112 -19.29 -14.87 12.69
C ASP A 112 -19.32 -14.72 14.23
N TYR A 113 -18.44 -13.90 14.81
CA TYR A 113 -18.46 -13.59 16.22
C TYR A 113 -19.77 -12.91 16.67
N TYR A 114 -20.29 -11.97 15.86
CA TYR A 114 -21.54 -11.30 16.16
C TYR A 114 -22.76 -12.27 16.09
N GLU A 115 -22.76 -13.17 15.11
CA GLU A 115 -23.77 -14.21 14.99
C GLU A 115 -23.74 -15.16 16.18
N PHE A 116 -22.56 -15.60 16.61
CA PHE A 116 -22.37 -16.41 17.80
C PHE A 116 -22.93 -15.76 19.08
N GLU A 117 -22.69 -14.45 19.30
CA GLU A 117 -23.18 -13.78 20.50
C GLU A 117 -24.70 -13.43 20.47
N THR A 118 -25.23 -13.11 19.30
CA THR A 118 -26.59 -12.54 19.18
C THR A 118 -27.60 -13.45 18.49
N GLY A 119 -27.14 -14.54 17.87
CA GLY A 119 -27.96 -15.41 17.03
C GLY A 119 -28.45 -14.75 15.73
N LYS A 120 -27.89 -13.59 15.36
CA LYS A 120 -28.29 -12.81 14.17
C LYS A 120 -27.10 -12.56 13.26
N ARG A 121 -27.20 -13.02 12.02
CA ARG A 121 -26.16 -12.74 11.00
C ARG A 121 -26.36 -11.36 10.36
N MET A 122 -25.41 -10.47 10.55
CA MET A 122 -25.44 -9.10 10.01
C MET A 122 -24.34 -8.82 8.98
N GLU A 123 -24.15 -9.76 8.06
CA GLU A 123 -23.11 -9.71 7.04
C GLU A 123 -23.20 -8.45 6.15
N GLY A 124 -24.41 -8.14 5.66
CA GLY A 124 -24.64 -6.97 4.81
C GLY A 124 -24.26 -5.64 5.47
N ALA A 125 -24.55 -5.47 6.76
CA ALA A 125 -24.20 -4.27 7.50
C ALA A 125 -22.68 -4.15 7.69
N ALA A 126 -22.00 -5.23 8.08
CA ALA A 126 -20.55 -5.26 8.30
C ALA A 126 -19.77 -4.91 7.02
N TYR A 127 -20.10 -5.55 5.89
CA TYR A 127 -19.43 -5.26 4.62
C TYR A 127 -19.81 -3.90 4.03
N SER A 128 -20.99 -3.36 4.32
CA SER A 128 -21.36 -1.99 3.95
C SER A 128 -20.48 -0.96 4.68
N ILE A 129 -20.25 -1.14 5.98
CA ILE A 129 -19.36 -0.30 6.78
C ILE A 129 -17.92 -0.41 6.28
N LEU A 130 -17.43 -1.63 6.03
CA LEU A 130 -16.10 -1.85 5.46
C LEU A 130 -15.92 -1.11 4.14
N THR A 131 -16.89 -1.26 3.23
CA THR A 131 -16.85 -0.63 1.90
C THR A 131 -16.88 0.89 2.00
N LEU A 132 -17.73 1.44 2.87
CA LEU A 132 -17.78 2.88 3.13
C LEU A 132 -16.43 3.39 3.67
N THR A 133 -15.87 2.68 4.65
CA THR A 133 -14.58 3.02 5.26
C THR A 133 -13.46 3.02 4.20
N ILE A 134 -13.40 2.00 3.35
CA ILE A 134 -12.43 1.93 2.25
C ILE A 134 -12.57 3.13 1.33
N LYS A 135 -13.78 3.50 0.91
CA LYS A 135 -14.02 4.65 0.03
C LYS A 135 -13.60 5.98 0.67
N VAL A 136 -13.94 6.18 1.94
CA VAL A 136 -13.54 7.39 2.70
C VAL A 136 -12.02 7.47 2.83
N CYS A 137 -11.36 6.37 3.20
CA CYS A 137 -9.90 6.30 3.30
C CYS A 137 -9.22 6.53 1.94
N LEU A 138 -9.81 6.05 0.85
CA LEU A 138 -9.30 6.25 -0.50
C LEU A 138 -9.38 7.73 -0.92
N ALA A 139 -10.50 8.39 -0.63
CA ALA A 139 -10.69 9.82 -0.87
C ALA A 139 -9.69 10.67 -0.07
N LEU A 140 -9.58 10.41 1.25
CA LEU A 140 -8.61 11.11 2.11
C LEU A 140 -7.17 10.86 1.67
N GLY A 141 -6.84 9.62 1.32
CA GLY A 141 -5.51 9.25 0.82
C GLY A 141 -5.16 9.95 -0.49
N THR A 142 -6.13 10.10 -1.40
CA THR A 142 -5.94 10.85 -2.66
C THR A 142 -5.75 12.34 -2.37
N ALA A 143 -6.57 12.93 -1.49
CA ALA A 143 -6.42 14.33 -1.11
C ALA A 143 -5.04 14.63 -0.50
N LEU A 144 -4.58 13.80 0.45
CA LEU A 144 -3.23 13.90 1.00
C LEU A 144 -2.16 13.78 -0.08
N GLY A 145 -2.32 12.87 -1.04
CA GLY A 145 -1.41 12.72 -2.17
C GLY A 145 -1.31 14.00 -3.01
N LEU A 146 -2.44 14.65 -3.30
CA LEU A 146 -2.46 15.91 -4.04
C LEU A 146 -1.76 17.04 -3.28
N VAL A 147 -1.88 17.11 -1.96
CA VAL A 147 -1.14 18.07 -1.13
C VAL A 147 0.37 17.88 -1.30
N PHE A 148 0.87 16.64 -1.25
CA PHE A 148 2.29 16.38 -1.49
C PHE A 148 2.75 16.80 -2.90
N ILE A 149 1.93 16.53 -3.92
CA ILE A 149 2.20 16.95 -5.29
C ILE A 149 2.27 18.48 -5.38
N GLN A 150 1.36 19.20 -4.74
CA GLN A 150 1.35 20.65 -4.73
C GLN A 150 2.57 21.23 -4.03
N VAL A 151 2.92 20.71 -2.83
CA VAL A 151 4.11 21.13 -2.06
C VAL A 151 5.43 20.82 -2.79
N SER A 152 5.44 19.76 -3.62
CA SER A 152 6.63 19.40 -4.40
C SER A 152 6.97 20.35 -5.53
N GLY A 153 6.06 21.29 -5.88
CA GLY A 153 6.20 22.17 -7.05
C GLY A 153 6.04 21.45 -8.39
N TYR A 154 5.41 20.26 -8.37
CA TYR A 154 5.16 19.46 -9.58
C TYR A 154 4.38 20.24 -10.62
N SER A 155 3.28 20.90 -10.24
CA SER A 155 2.40 21.64 -11.16
C SER A 155 3.14 22.78 -11.85
N ASP A 156 3.96 23.54 -11.12
CA ASP A 156 4.75 24.64 -11.65
C ASP A 156 5.82 24.14 -12.62
N THR A 157 6.47 23.01 -12.29
CA THR A 157 7.46 22.39 -13.16
C THR A 157 6.84 21.86 -14.45
N VAL A 158 5.65 21.25 -14.38
CA VAL A 158 4.90 20.82 -15.59
C VAL A 158 4.58 22.01 -16.49
N ALA A 159 4.13 23.13 -15.93
CA ALA A 159 3.87 24.36 -16.68
C ALA A 159 5.16 24.91 -17.33
N GLN A 160 6.30 24.89 -16.63
CA GLN A 160 7.60 25.31 -17.16
C GLN A 160 8.11 24.40 -18.27
N ILE A 161 7.93 23.08 -18.14
CA ILE A 161 8.26 22.12 -19.21
C ILE A 161 7.40 22.37 -20.44
N ALA A 162 6.09 22.59 -20.26
CA ALA A 162 5.16 22.90 -21.35
C ALA A 162 5.50 24.23 -22.06
N ALA A 163 6.04 25.21 -21.31
CA ALA A 163 6.52 26.48 -21.84
C ALA A 163 7.92 26.42 -22.46
N GLY A 164 8.60 25.25 -22.39
CA GLY A 164 9.96 25.08 -22.90
C GLY A 164 11.05 25.75 -22.04
N THR A 165 10.70 26.18 -20.82
CA THR A 165 11.63 26.89 -19.91
C THR A 165 12.37 25.93 -18.96
N ALA A 166 11.92 24.67 -18.84
CA ALA A 166 12.58 23.62 -18.08
C ALA A 166 12.67 22.33 -18.90
N SER A 167 13.78 21.59 -18.73
CA SER A 167 14.05 20.33 -19.44
C SER A 167 13.61 19.08 -18.66
N GLY A 168 13.17 19.24 -17.40
CA GLY A 168 12.76 18.10 -16.56
C GLY A 168 12.47 18.52 -15.13
N PHE A 169 12.12 17.52 -14.30
CA PHE A 169 11.83 17.71 -12.88
C PHE A 169 13.13 17.82 -12.05
N SER A 170 13.13 18.71 -11.06
CA SER A 170 14.25 18.83 -10.11
C SER A 170 14.36 17.56 -9.24
N GLU A 171 15.57 17.27 -8.75
CA GLU A 171 15.79 16.14 -7.82
C GLU A 171 14.89 16.25 -6.58
N LYS A 172 14.73 17.46 -6.05
CA LYS A 172 13.85 17.73 -4.91
C LYS A 172 12.40 17.36 -5.19
N THR A 173 11.89 17.70 -6.37
CA THR A 173 10.52 17.33 -6.78
C THR A 173 10.37 15.81 -6.89
N LYS A 174 11.36 15.13 -7.48
CA LYS A 174 11.39 13.67 -7.59
C LYS A 174 11.37 13.01 -6.21
N ASP A 175 12.22 13.46 -5.30
CA ASP A 175 12.31 12.93 -3.94
C ASP A 175 11.00 13.09 -3.16
N ILE A 176 10.36 14.28 -3.21
CA ILE A 176 9.11 14.52 -2.48
C ILE A 176 7.98 13.67 -3.04
N VAL A 177 7.83 13.59 -4.36
CA VAL A 177 6.78 12.78 -5.00
C VAL A 177 7.02 11.30 -4.72
N PHE A 178 8.26 10.84 -4.77
CA PHE A 178 8.61 9.44 -4.49
C PHE A 178 8.45 9.08 -3.01
N PHE A 179 8.78 10.00 -2.10
CA PHE A 179 8.50 9.86 -0.67
C PHE A 179 6.99 9.70 -0.42
N ALA A 180 6.17 10.54 -1.02
CA ALA A 180 4.72 10.46 -0.90
C ALA A 180 4.15 9.16 -1.50
N TYR A 181 4.77 8.63 -2.55
CA TYR A 181 4.35 7.38 -3.20
C TYR A 181 4.73 6.14 -2.38
N THR A 182 5.91 6.12 -1.75
CA THR A 182 6.47 4.93 -1.07
C THR A 182 6.33 5.00 0.45
N VAL A 183 6.95 5.98 1.10
CA VAL A 183 7.12 6.02 2.57
C VAL A 183 5.81 6.33 3.28
N VAL A 184 5.02 7.27 2.78
CA VAL A 184 3.78 7.68 3.45
C VAL A 184 2.78 6.53 3.56
N PRO A 185 2.49 5.73 2.51
CA PRO A 185 1.63 4.56 2.63
C PRO A 185 2.19 3.50 3.58
N GLY A 186 3.51 3.28 3.57
CA GLY A 186 4.17 2.36 4.49
C GLY A 186 4.03 2.78 5.95
N PHE A 187 4.19 4.08 6.23
CA PHE A 187 3.99 4.64 7.57
C PHE A 187 2.54 4.52 8.04
N LEU A 188 1.57 4.79 7.17
CA LEU A 188 0.15 4.60 7.49
C LEU A 188 -0.19 3.13 7.77
N ALA A 189 0.49 2.18 7.10
CA ALA A 189 0.35 0.76 7.39
C ALA A 189 0.89 0.39 8.78
N LEU A 190 1.94 1.04 9.27
CA LEU A 190 2.38 0.86 10.66
C LEU A 190 1.35 1.38 11.68
N ILE A 191 0.77 2.54 11.43
CA ILE A 191 -0.27 3.10 12.31
C ILE A 191 -1.47 2.16 12.39
N SER A 192 -1.80 1.47 11.30
CA SER A 192 -2.91 0.52 11.25
C SER A 192 -2.72 -0.71 12.15
N ILE A 193 -1.51 -0.98 12.64
CA ILE A 193 -1.24 -2.05 13.61
C ILE A 193 -1.87 -1.73 14.98
N PHE A 194 -1.99 -0.44 15.33
CA PHE A 194 -2.47 -0.03 16.64
C PHE A 194 -3.86 -0.57 17.00
N PRO A 195 -4.89 -0.43 16.16
CA PRO A 195 -6.20 -1.02 16.45
C PRO A 195 -6.19 -2.56 16.42
N ILE A 196 -5.28 -3.19 15.67
CA ILE A 196 -5.17 -4.66 15.59
C ILE A 196 -4.74 -5.29 16.91
N PHE A 197 -4.04 -4.58 17.78
CA PHE A 197 -3.74 -5.11 19.11
C PHE A 197 -5.00 -5.43 19.93
N LYS A 198 -6.11 -4.72 19.70
CA LYS A 198 -7.41 -4.98 20.36
C LYS A 198 -8.22 -6.10 19.70
N TYR A 199 -7.81 -6.57 18.52
CA TYR A 199 -8.47 -7.70 17.85
C TYR A 199 -8.18 -8.99 18.61
N ASP A 200 -9.25 -9.67 19.08
CA ASP A 200 -9.17 -10.80 20.01
C ASP A 200 -9.81 -12.09 19.49
N ILE A 201 -10.31 -12.08 18.23
CA ILE A 201 -10.91 -13.25 17.59
C ILE A 201 -9.79 -14.08 16.97
N VAL A 202 -9.04 -14.81 17.82
CA VAL A 202 -7.86 -15.58 17.39
C VAL A 202 -7.80 -16.96 18.02
N GLY A 203 -7.17 -17.93 17.35
CA GLY A 203 -6.85 -19.25 17.88
C GLY A 203 -8.08 -20.03 18.31
N LYS A 204 -8.13 -20.47 19.59
CA LYS A 204 -9.23 -21.27 20.16
C LYS A 204 -10.58 -20.55 20.06
N LYS A 205 -10.62 -19.27 20.41
CA LYS A 205 -11.86 -18.48 20.36
C LYS A 205 -12.52 -18.51 18.96
N LYS A 206 -11.70 -18.43 17.90
CA LYS A 206 -12.18 -18.55 16.53
C LYS A 206 -12.68 -19.97 16.21
N GLN A 207 -12.00 -21.00 16.71
CA GLN A 207 -12.43 -22.37 16.52
C GLN A 207 -13.73 -22.67 17.25
N ASP A 208 -13.86 -22.25 18.51
CA ASP A 208 -15.07 -22.44 19.31
C ASP A 208 -16.29 -21.78 18.63
N ILE A 209 -16.12 -20.58 18.06
CA ILE A 209 -17.18 -19.89 17.27
C ILE A 209 -17.55 -20.69 16.01
N ALA A 210 -16.57 -21.22 15.30
CA ALA A 210 -16.81 -21.98 14.06
C ALA A 210 -17.45 -23.37 14.31
N ASP A 211 -17.21 -23.96 15.49
CA ASP A 211 -17.77 -25.26 15.88
C ASP A 211 -19.21 -25.14 16.39
N GLU A 212 -19.64 -23.97 16.86
CA GLU A 212 -20.99 -23.72 17.38
C GLU A 212 -21.94 -23.10 16.33
N LEU A 213 -21.45 -22.57 15.21
CA LEU A 213 -22.24 -22.04 14.09
C LEU A 213 -22.47 -23.10 13.02
#